data_a0191594ff58efe248409e419a9c8f23
#
_entry.id   a0191594ff58efe248409e419a9c8f23
#
_cell.length_a   1.000
_cell.length_b   1.000
_cell.length_c   1.000
_cell.angle_alpha   90.00
_cell.angle_beta   90.00
_cell.angle_gamma   90.00
#
_symmetry.space_group_name_H-M   'P 1'
#
loop_
_entity.id
_entity.type
_entity.pdbx_description
1 polymer ?
#
loop_
_entity_poly.entity_id
_entity_poly.type
_entity_poly.pdbx_seq_one_letter_code
_entity_poly.pdbx_strand_id
1 'polypeptide(L)'
;MKIENVIKKFNQEKIYLCPKCLSESCIENISLFCSNNHRYDFSKKGYIHLINNYRPTKYSEELFKARSEVFGNDFYANVLNNIQSLVEKYAKGIVLDIGCGEGYYIKKLKTVFPEKYFYGLDNSKDAIELAVKEDK
;
A
#
# COMPACT_ATOMS: atom_id res chain seq x y z
N MET A 1 -6.10 13.50 -0.41
CA MET A 1 -6.86 12.92 -1.56
C MET A 1 -8.28 12.62 -1.10
N LYS A 2 -9.32 12.88 -1.92
CA LYS A 2 -10.69 12.49 -1.57
C LYS A 2 -10.81 10.96 -1.60
N ILE A 3 -11.52 10.37 -0.64
CA ILE A 3 -11.69 8.91 -0.52
C ILE A 3 -12.22 8.26 -1.82
N GLU A 4 -13.07 8.98 -2.56
CA GLU A 4 -13.61 8.54 -3.85
C GLU A 4 -12.51 8.27 -4.89
N ASN A 5 -11.47 9.12 -4.94
CA ASN A 5 -10.34 8.92 -5.84
C ASN A 5 -9.50 7.69 -5.46
N VAL A 6 -9.38 7.42 -4.16
CA VAL A 6 -8.70 6.22 -3.66
C VAL A 6 -9.46 4.98 -4.09
N ILE A 7 -10.77 4.96 -3.84
CA ILE A 7 -11.65 3.83 -4.21
C ILE A 7 -11.61 3.59 -5.71
N LYS A 8 -11.64 4.67 -6.52
CA LYS A 8 -11.54 4.56 -7.97
C LYS A 8 -10.23 3.89 -8.39
N LYS A 9 -9.09 4.23 -7.78
CA LYS A 9 -7.81 3.58 -8.05
C LYS A 9 -7.83 2.11 -7.68
N PHE A 10 -8.38 1.77 -6.51
CA PHE A 10 -8.51 0.39 -6.07
C PHE A 10 -9.45 -0.44 -6.96
N ASN A 11 -10.45 0.16 -7.60
CA ASN A 11 -11.39 -0.52 -8.49
C ASN A 11 -10.87 -0.74 -9.91
N GLN A 12 -9.74 -0.14 -10.29
CA GLN A 12 -9.18 -0.28 -11.64
C GLN A 12 -8.76 -1.72 -11.93
N GLU A 13 -8.24 -2.40 -10.92
CA GLU A 13 -7.76 -3.78 -11.02
C GLU A 13 -8.53 -4.68 -10.05
N LYS A 14 -9.27 -5.65 -10.57
CA LYS A 14 -10.04 -6.61 -9.76
C LYS A 14 -9.14 -7.73 -9.21
N ILE A 15 -8.19 -7.36 -8.35
CA ILE A 15 -7.16 -8.27 -7.83
C ILE A 15 -7.42 -8.77 -6.40
N TYR A 16 -8.57 -8.42 -5.83
CA TYR A 16 -8.81 -8.67 -4.41
C TYR A 16 -9.52 -9.99 -4.16
N LEU A 17 -8.89 -10.82 -3.33
CA LEU A 17 -9.53 -11.94 -2.68
C LEU A 17 -9.81 -11.59 -1.22
N CYS A 18 -10.85 -12.19 -0.67
CA CYS A 18 -11.16 -12.03 0.74
C CYS A 18 -10.04 -12.59 1.62
N PRO A 19 -9.44 -11.81 2.53
CA PRO A 19 -8.35 -12.29 3.40
C PRO A 19 -8.75 -13.46 4.31
N LYS A 20 -10.06 -13.62 4.58
CA LYS A 20 -10.58 -14.66 5.49
C LYS A 20 -10.95 -15.97 4.79
N CYS A 21 -11.51 -15.90 3.58
CA CYS A 21 -12.03 -17.09 2.92
C CYS A 21 -11.54 -17.27 1.47
N LEU A 22 -10.70 -16.37 0.98
CA LEU A 22 -10.09 -16.38 -0.35
C LEU A 22 -11.09 -16.36 -1.51
N SER A 23 -12.38 -16.09 -1.25
CA SER A 23 -13.34 -15.87 -2.32
C SER A 23 -13.13 -14.54 -3.02
N GLU A 24 -13.60 -14.43 -4.23
CA GLU A 24 -13.59 -13.16 -4.97
C GLU A 24 -14.27 -12.05 -4.18
N SER A 25 -13.74 -10.86 -4.29
CA SER A 25 -14.21 -9.69 -3.56
C SER A 25 -14.39 -8.52 -4.51
N CYS A 26 -15.36 -7.66 -4.22
CA CYS A 26 -15.62 -6.43 -4.94
C CYS A 26 -15.64 -5.24 -3.97
N ILE A 27 -15.37 -4.05 -4.52
CA ILE A 27 -15.46 -2.81 -3.75
C ILE A 27 -16.78 -2.14 -4.10
N GLU A 28 -17.61 -1.95 -3.08
CA GLU A 28 -18.87 -1.24 -3.16
C GLU A 28 -18.88 -0.11 -2.13
N ASN A 29 -19.21 1.09 -2.57
CA ASN A 29 -19.14 2.30 -1.74
C ASN A 29 -17.74 2.50 -1.14
N ILE A 30 -17.62 2.32 0.18
CA ILE A 30 -16.37 2.49 0.94
C ILE A 30 -15.89 1.17 1.58
N SER A 31 -16.27 0.03 1.02
CA SER A 31 -15.95 -1.28 1.62
C SER A 31 -15.64 -2.32 0.55
N LEU A 32 -14.75 -3.23 0.90
CA LEU A 32 -14.51 -4.47 0.16
C LEU A 32 -15.42 -5.55 0.73
N PHE A 33 -16.19 -6.21 -0.11
CA PHE A 33 -17.09 -7.30 0.24
C PHE A 33 -16.73 -8.58 -0.50
N CYS A 34 -17.03 -9.72 0.09
CA CYS A 34 -16.97 -11.01 -0.56
C CYS A 34 -18.32 -11.74 -0.53
N SER A 35 -18.45 -12.79 -1.34
CA SER A 35 -19.66 -13.62 -1.42
C SER A 35 -20.09 -14.26 -0.09
N ASN A 36 -19.16 -14.40 0.86
CA ASN A 36 -19.42 -14.93 2.20
C ASN A 36 -19.69 -13.83 3.24
N ASN A 37 -20.10 -12.64 2.82
CA ASN A 37 -20.46 -11.51 3.67
C ASN A 37 -19.34 -10.99 4.58
N HIS A 38 -18.07 -11.28 4.28
CA HIS A 38 -16.99 -10.60 4.98
C HIS A 38 -16.83 -9.20 4.40
N ARG A 39 -16.65 -8.23 5.31
CA ARG A 39 -16.57 -6.82 4.97
C ARG A 39 -15.30 -6.20 5.56
N TYR A 40 -14.64 -5.34 4.76
CA TYR A 40 -13.45 -4.58 5.14
C TYR A 40 -13.62 -3.13 4.68
N ASP A 41 -13.61 -2.20 5.63
CA ASP A 41 -13.90 -0.79 5.35
C ASP A 41 -12.63 -0.02 5.00
N PHE A 42 -12.78 0.93 4.08
CA PHE A 42 -11.75 1.93 3.83
C PHE A 42 -11.70 2.95 4.96
N SER A 43 -10.50 3.26 5.41
CA SER A 43 -10.25 4.40 6.27
C SER A 43 -10.50 5.71 5.52
N LYS A 44 -11.01 6.73 6.21
CA LYS A 44 -11.09 8.10 5.68
C LYS A 44 -9.73 8.66 5.24
N LYS A 45 -8.63 8.08 5.73
CA LYS A 45 -7.26 8.45 5.35
C LYS A 45 -6.81 7.86 4.01
N GLY A 46 -7.54 6.90 3.43
CA GLY A 46 -7.29 6.38 2.09
C GLY A 46 -6.58 5.03 2.04
N TYR A 47 -6.77 4.18 3.03
CA TYR A 47 -6.30 2.79 3.02
C TYR A 47 -7.41 1.84 3.48
N ILE A 48 -7.27 0.55 3.22
CA ILE A 48 -8.23 -0.47 3.63
C ILE A 48 -7.70 -1.28 4.81
N HIS A 49 -8.55 -1.50 5.80
CA HIS A 49 -8.26 -2.36 6.94
C HIS A 49 -8.58 -3.82 6.60
N LEU A 50 -7.56 -4.64 6.39
CA LEU A 50 -7.72 -6.08 6.12
C LEU A 50 -7.59 -6.97 7.37
N ILE A 51 -7.20 -6.39 8.51
CA ILE A 51 -6.98 -7.10 9.77
C ILE A 51 -8.03 -6.67 10.78
N ASN A 52 -8.89 -7.59 11.22
CA ASN A 52 -9.97 -7.31 12.17
C ASN A 52 -9.49 -7.10 13.62
N ASN A 53 -8.39 -7.73 14.03
CA ASN A 53 -7.83 -7.66 15.39
C ASN A 53 -6.43 -7.05 15.33
N TYR A 54 -6.35 -5.76 15.01
CA TYR A 54 -5.10 -5.04 15.01
C TYR A 54 -4.47 -5.04 16.42
N ARG A 55 -3.21 -5.44 16.48
CA ARG A 55 -2.37 -5.25 17.67
C ARG A 55 -1.29 -4.23 17.33
N PRO A 56 -1.07 -3.21 18.18
CA PRO A 56 0.00 -2.25 17.96
C PRO A 56 1.33 -2.97 17.75
N THR A 57 2.07 -2.57 16.74
CA THR A 57 3.42 -3.06 16.52
C THR A 57 4.40 -2.34 17.45
N LYS A 58 5.61 -2.88 17.62
CA LYS A 58 6.69 -2.21 18.38
C LYS A 58 7.27 -1.00 17.64
N TYR A 59 6.83 -0.76 16.40
CA TYR A 59 7.33 0.32 15.55
C TYR A 59 6.47 1.56 15.75
N SER A 60 7.06 2.59 16.38
CA SER A 60 6.40 3.88 16.62
C SER A 60 6.48 4.80 15.38
N GLU A 61 5.64 5.84 15.38
CA GLU A 61 5.70 6.90 14.37
C GLU A 61 7.08 7.57 14.30
N GLU A 62 7.75 7.73 15.46
CA GLU A 62 9.09 8.31 15.53
C GLU A 62 10.14 7.45 14.81
N LEU A 63 10.04 6.13 14.94
CA LEU A 63 10.93 5.22 14.22
C LEU A 63 10.77 5.35 12.70
N PHE A 64 9.53 5.45 12.21
CA PHE A 64 9.29 5.65 10.78
C PHE A 64 9.77 7.02 10.29
N LYS A 65 9.66 8.07 11.11
CA LYS A 65 10.23 9.40 10.79
C LYS A 65 11.76 9.33 10.70
N ALA A 66 12.42 8.71 11.66
CA ALA A 66 13.87 8.53 11.62
C ALA A 66 14.33 7.70 10.39
N ARG A 67 13.57 6.66 10.02
CA ARG A 67 13.82 5.90 8.77
C ARG A 67 13.67 6.78 7.54
N SER A 68 12.64 7.63 7.48
CA SER A 68 12.44 8.54 6.35
C SER A 68 13.61 9.51 6.17
N GLU A 69 14.24 9.97 7.25
CA GLU A 69 15.45 10.80 7.19
C GLU A 69 16.63 10.02 6.59
N VAL A 70 16.83 8.77 7.00
CA VAL A 70 17.89 7.89 6.45
C VAL A 70 17.65 7.62 4.96
N PHE A 71 16.41 7.35 4.57
CA PHE A 71 16.04 7.16 3.16
C PHE A 71 16.21 8.43 2.33
N GLY A 72 15.96 9.61 2.94
CA GLY A 72 16.14 10.91 2.29
C GLY A 72 17.60 11.24 1.96
N ASN A 73 18.56 10.61 2.63
CA ASN A 73 20.00 10.81 2.44
C ASN A 73 20.63 9.79 1.45
N ASP A 74 19.84 9.22 0.55
CA ASP A 74 20.26 8.29 -0.52
C ASP A 74 21.04 7.05 -0.05
N PHE A 75 21.00 6.73 1.24
CA PHE A 75 21.69 5.59 1.81
C PHE A 75 21.29 4.26 1.15
N TYR A 76 20.03 4.17 0.70
CA TYR A 76 19.48 3.00 0.02
C TYR A 76 19.37 3.16 -1.51
N ALA A 77 20.07 4.11 -2.12
CA ALA A 77 20.00 4.35 -3.57
C ALA A 77 20.36 3.11 -4.39
N ASN A 78 21.39 2.36 -3.99
CA ASN A 78 21.76 1.12 -4.70
C ASN A 78 20.66 0.06 -4.62
N VAL A 79 19.97 -0.06 -3.49
CA VAL A 79 18.84 -0.99 -3.34
C VAL A 79 17.70 -0.55 -4.24
N LEU A 80 17.38 0.74 -4.24
CA LEU A 80 16.33 1.30 -5.10
C LEU A 80 16.63 1.06 -6.60
N ASN A 81 17.86 1.29 -7.03
CA ASN A 81 18.27 1.06 -8.44
C ASN A 81 18.12 -0.43 -8.85
N ASN A 82 18.47 -1.35 -7.95
CA ASN A 82 18.26 -2.78 -8.19
C ASN A 82 16.78 -3.13 -8.29
N ILE A 83 15.95 -2.58 -7.40
CA ILE A 83 14.49 -2.78 -7.44
C ILE A 83 13.91 -2.21 -8.74
N GLN A 84 14.33 -1.02 -9.17
CA GLN A 84 13.90 -0.42 -10.44
C GLN A 84 14.22 -1.33 -11.63
N SER A 85 15.43 -1.87 -11.70
CA SER A 85 15.82 -2.80 -12.78
C SER A 85 14.98 -4.08 -12.77
N LEU A 86 14.63 -4.60 -11.59
CA LEU A 86 13.75 -5.78 -11.47
C LEU A 86 12.31 -5.45 -11.88
N VAL A 87 11.79 -4.29 -11.47
CA VAL A 87 10.44 -3.83 -11.84
C VAL A 87 10.35 -3.62 -13.36
N GLU A 88 11.35 -2.98 -13.97
CA GLU A 88 11.42 -2.78 -15.41
C GLU A 88 11.39 -4.12 -16.15
N LYS A 89 12.21 -5.06 -15.71
CA LYS A 89 12.40 -6.36 -16.38
C LYS A 89 11.21 -7.29 -16.23
N TYR A 90 10.58 -7.34 -15.06
CA TYR A 90 9.63 -8.39 -14.70
C TYR A 90 8.20 -7.95 -14.48
N ALA A 91 7.95 -6.69 -14.08
CA ALA A 91 6.61 -6.24 -13.77
C ALA A 91 5.82 -5.83 -15.02
N LYS A 92 4.73 -6.56 -15.29
CA LYS A 92 3.88 -6.32 -16.47
C LYS A 92 2.78 -5.25 -16.25
N GLY A 93 2.55 -4.78 -15.03
CA GLY A 93 1.49 -3.81 -14.73
C GLY A 93 1.33 -3.55 -13.24
N ILE A 94 1.19 -4.61 -12.44
CA ILE A 94 0.94 -4.51 -11.01
C ILE A 94 2.20 -4.88 -10.23
N VAL A 95 2.51 -4.06 -9.22
CA VAL A 95 3.61 -4.28 -8.27
C VAL A 95 3.04 -4.21 -6.85
N LEU A 96 3.29 -5.24 -6.05
CA LEU A 96 2.91 -5.31 -4.66
C LEU A 96 4.16 -5.27 -3.78
N ASP A 97 4.23 -4.29 -2.87
CA ASP A 97 5.27 -4.18 -1.85
C ASP A 97 4.73 -4.72 -0.52
N ILE A 98 5.25 -5.84 -0.06
CA ILE A 98 4.84 -6.49 1.18
C ILE A 98 5.81 -6.07 2.29
N GLY A 99 5.28 -5.41 3.34
CA GLY A 99 6.07 -4.74 4.35
C GLY A 99 6.51 -3.35 3.89
N CYS A 100 5.61 -2.63 3.21
CA CYS A 100 5.93 -1.37 2.54
C CYS A 100 6.33 -0.23 3.49
N GLY A 101 6.08 -0.36 4.78
CA GLY A 101 6.35 0.69 5.76
C GLY A 101 5.65 2.00 5.40
N GLU A 102 6.39 3.09 5.44
CA GLU A 102 5.95 4.44 5.05
C GLU A 102 5.90 4.66 3.52
N GLY A 103 6.10 3.60 2.73
CA GLY A 103 5.93 3.60 1.28
C GLY A 103 7.06 4.25 0.49
N TYR A 104 8.27 4.32 1.03
CA TYR A 104 9.44 4.95 0.36
C TYR A 104 9.68 4.41 -1.05
N TYR A 105 9.81 3.08 -1.20
CA TYR A 105 10.07 2.47 -2.50
C TYR A 105 8.93 2.69 -3.49
N ILE A 106 7.69 2.53 -3.05
CA ILE A 106 6.51 2.77 -3.89
C ILE A 106 6.50 4.20 -4.44
N LYS A 107 6.79 5.20 -3.60
CA LYS A 107 6.83 6.61 -4.04
C LYS A 107 7.87 6.83 -5.11
N LYS A 108 9.09 6.32 -4.91
CA LYS A 108 10.18 6.44 -5.89
C LYS A 108 9.87 5.68 -7.19
N LEU A 109 9.33 4.47 -7.10
CA LEU A 109 8.99 3.66 -8.26
C LEU A 109 7.84 4.26 -9.09
N LYS A 110 6.83 4.87 -8.46
CA LYS A 110 5.73 5.56 -9.15
C LYS A 110 6.21 6.72 -10.03
N THR A 111 7.29 7.40 -9.65
CA THR A 111 7.85 8.49 -10.47
C THR A 111 8.58 7.98 -11.72
N VAL A 112 9.13 6.77 -11.64
CA VAL A 112 9.88 6.14 -12.75
C VAL A 112 8.94 5.36 -13.69
N PHE A 113 7.92 4.72 -13.14
CA PHE A 113 6.97 3.86 -13.85
C PHE A 113 5.52 4.34 -13.64
N PRO A 114 5.14 5.51 -14.17
CA PRO A 114 3.81 6.09 -13.94
C PRO A 114 2.67 5.26 -14.55
N GLU A 115 2.99 4.37 -15.50
CA GLU A 115 2.04 3.47 -16.16
C GLU A 115 1.69 2.22 -15.33
N LYS A 116 2.45 1.96 -14.24
CA LYS A 116 2.25 0.77 -13.41
C LYS A 116 1.41 1.07 -12.16
N TYR A 117 0.71 0.06 -11.69
CA TYR A 117 -0.08 0.12 -10.46
C TYR A 117 0.73 -0.41 -9.29
N PHE A 118 0.94 0.43 -8.28
CA PHE A 118 1.69 0.06 -7.07
C PHE A 118 0.74 -0.06 -5.89
N TYR A 119 0.83 -1.17 -5.18
CA TYR A 119 0.10 -1.44 -3.95
C TYR A 119 1.09 -1.71 -2.82
N GLY A 120 0.81 -1.15 -1.65
CA GLY A 120 1.57 -1.40 -0.43
C GLY A 120 0.74 -2.15 0.59
N LEU A 121 1.35 -3.12 1.25
CA LEU A 121 0.77 -3.87 2.35
C LEU A 121 1.71 -3.82 3.54
N ASP A 122 1.21 -3.44 4.71
CA ASP A 122 1.96 -3.47 5.96
C ASP A 122 1.03 -3.81 7.13
N ASN A 123 1.57 -4.42 8.17
CA ASN A 123 0.84 -4.71 9.40
C ASN A 123 0.89 -3.56 10.42
N SER A 124 1.75 -2.57 10.22
CA SER A 124 1.81 -1.36 11.03
C SER A 124 0.83 -0.32 10.54
N LYS A 125 -0.18 -0.02 11.35
CA LYS A 125 -1.12 1.06 11.06
C LYS A 125 -0.42 2.41 10.96
N ASP A 126 0.54 2.69 11.83
CA ASP A 126 1.28 3.96 11.86
C ASP A 126 2.09 4.15 10.57
N ALA A 127 2.73 3.08 10.08
CA ALA A 127 3.42 3.09 8.80
C ALA A 127 2.49 3.42 7.63
N ILE A 128 1.35 2.72 7.54
CA ILE A 128 0.36 2.95 6.48
C ILE A 128 -0.22 4.36 6.55
N GLU A 129 -0.47 4.89 7.75
CA GLU A 129 -0.96 6.26 7.90
C GLU A 129 0.05 7.30 7.42
N LEU A 130 1.35 7.07 7.62
CA LEU A 130 2.41 7.90 7.06
C LEU A 130 2.48 7.75 5.53
N ALA A 131 2.44 6.52 5.02
CA ALA A 131 2.47 6.24 3.58
C ALA A 131 1.38 7.01 2.81
N VAL A 132 0.12 6.96 3.28
CA VAL A 132 -1.00 7.64 2.61
C VAL A 132 -1.04 9.15 2.84
N LYS A 133 -0.42 9.65 3.91
CA LYS A 133 -0.32 11.09 4.18
C LYS A 133 0.59 11.79 3.18
N GLU A 134 1.63 11.11 2.75
CA GLU A 134 2.62 11.66 1.82
C GLU A 134 2.31 11.35 0.35
N ASP A 135 1.34 10.50 0.05
CA ASP A 135 0.88 10.19 -1.32
C ASP A 135 -0.17 11.21 -1.84
N LYS A 136 -0.15 12.44 -1.31
CA LYS A 136 -1.10 13.52 -1.66
C LYS A 136 -0.64 14.32 -2.86
#